data_41d54a99c799de59a3ff3f08255d152b
#
_entry.id   41d54a99c799de59a3ff3f08255d152b
#
_cell.length_a   1.000
_cell.length_b   1.000
_cell.length_c   1.000
_cell.angle_alpha   90.00
_cell.angle_beta   90.00
_cell.angle_gamma   90.00
#
_symmetry.space_group_name_H-M   'P 1'
#
loop_
_entity.id
_entity.type
_entity.pdbx_description
1 polymer ?
#
loop_
_entity_poly.entity_id
_entity_poly.type
_entity_poly.pdbx_seq_one_letter_code
_entity_poly.pdbx_strand_id
1 'polypeptide(L)'
;MSEDDARTFLRENTYYYKLKSYRHNYRRGDDGKFSCDFAHLVELSRMDIALSRLCLDHCLAIEHALKVWLNAQLMEENDPGMADRILRESGVSWHAEQMPVPSNPYVEDLLQHCGTDRFLWHWWELGTFASQARLYSSYCHIKGQEAPLEHLLFIVRKLRNAVSHGSCLLSKVHIPAPVHAAGTDQETPFDNQVLRQGMWLCGRNPASKSVRKSSLGKSYKKLIVHNYSTLLYTYLRLVNSEGMLEHSVHEVRKLNARLNKNLDNYYGRGHNMPTEQNPEIYRTIKALTEIGEGYCQRVNERFAVLPD
;
A
#
# COMPACT_ATOMS: atom_id res chain seq x y z
N MET A 1 -0.31 29.62 11.89
CA MET A 1 -1.19 30.00 10.74
C MET A 1 -2.24 30.95 11.30
N SER A 2 -2.55 32.07 10.59
CA SER A 2 -3.63 32.97 11.02
C SER A 2 -5.01 32.31 10.86
N GLU A 3 -6.04 32.88 11.50
CA GLU A 3 -7.41 32.35 11.37
C GLU A 3 -7.95 32.52 9.95
N ASP A 4 -7.64 33.63 9.29
CA ASP A 4 -8.06 33.91 7.92
C ASP A 4 -7.39 32.97 6.91
N ASP A 5 -6.09 32.65 7.10
CA ASP A 5 -5.39 31.64 6.30
C ASP A 5 -6.04 30.26 6.47
N ALA A 6 -6.40 29.90 7.72
CA ALA A 6 -7.05 28.63 8.01
C ALA A 6 -8.43 28.54 7.35
N ARG A 7 -9.22 29.59 7.38
CA ARG A 7 -10.53 29.67 6.72
C ARG A 7 -10.40 29.57 5.20
N THR A 8 -9.43 30.28 4.62
CA THR A 8 -9.15 30.22 3.18
C THR A 8 -8.70 28.81 2.77
N PHE A 9 -7.80 28.20 3.53
CA PHE A 9 -7.37 26.84 3.26
C PHE A 9 -8.51 25.81 3.28
N LEU A 10 -9.42 25.90 4.26
CA LEU A 10 -10.59 25.02 4.34
C LEU A 10 -11.57 25.22 3.19
N ARG A 11 -11.73 26.48 2.72
CA ARG A 11 -12.62 26.78 1.60
C ARG A 11 -12.08 26.24 0.27
N GLU A 12 -10.77 26.29 0.07
CA GLU A 12 -10.16 26.08 -1.25
C GLU A 12 -9.48 24.70 -1.41
N ASN A 13 -9.04 24.07 -0.32
CA ASN A 13 -8.18 22.90 -0.42
C ASN A 13 -8.76 21.62 0.18
N THR A 14 -9.61 21.71 1.20
CA THR A 14 -10.15 20.52 1.88
C THR A 14 -11.32 20.89 2.79
N TYR A 15 -12.11 19.91 3.18
CA TYR A 15 -13.18 20.12 4.15
C TYR A 15 -12.72 19.81 5.59
N TYR A 16 -13.29 20.55 6.55
CA TYR A 16 -12.91 20.49 7.95
C TYR A 16 -12.87 19.08 8.54
N TYR A 17 -13.82 18.22 8.17
CA TYR A 17 -13.93 16.86 8.71
C TYR A 17 -12.72 16.00 8.37
N LYS A 18 -12.21 16.10 7.14
CA LYS A 18 -11.01 15.39 6.69
C LYS A 18 -9.79 15.88 7.45
N LEU A 19 -9.59 17.18 7.54
CA LEU A 19 -8.45 17.77 8.25
C LEU A 19 -8.49 17.46 9.75
N LYS A 20 -9.68 17.53 10.36
CA LYS A 20 -9.90 17.20 11.77
C LYS A 20 -9.49 15.76 12.13
N SER A 21 -9.51 14.81 11.19
CA SER A 21 -9.13 13.42 11.45
C SER A 21 -7.69 13.28 11.93
N TYR A 22 -6.78 14.14 11.50
CA TYR A 22 -5.36 14.10 11.88
C TYR A 22 -5.11 14.47 13.35
N ARG A 23 -6.05 15.14 14.02
CA ARG A 23 -5.95 15.50 15.45
C ARG A 23 -5.77 14.28 16.37
N HIS A 24 -6.23 13.09 15.93
CA HIS A 24 -6.09 11.86 16.70
C HIS A 24 -4.65 11.42 16.94
N ASN A 25 -3.70 12.04 16.26
CA ASN A 25 -2.26 11.85 16.49
C ASN A 25 -1.73 12.66 17.68
N TYR A 26 -2.52 13.57 18.23
CA TYR A 26 -2.10 14.52 19.27
C TYR A 26 -2.82 14.24 20.58
N ARG A 27 -2.16 14.54 21.69
CA ARG A 27 -2.75 14.40 23.00
C ARG A 27 -3.87 15.44 23.20
N ARG A 28 -4.86 15.05 23.96
CA ARG A 28 -5.92 15.94 24.44
C ARG A 28 -5.53 16.42 25.83
N GLY A 29 -5.46 17.73 26.03
CA GLY A 29 -5.23 18.32 27.34
C GLY A 29 -6.43 18.22 28.26
N ASP A 30 -6.25 18.57 29.53
CA ASP A 30 -7.32 18.58 30.55
C ASP A 30 -8.41 19.61 30.21
N ASP A 31 -8.06 20.66 29.45
CA ASP A 31 -8.99 21.65 28.91
C ASP A 31 -9.83 21.13 27.71
N GLY A 32 -9.65 19.87 27.34
CA GLY A 32 -10.33 19.24 26.23
C GLY A 32 -9.81 19.61 24.83
N LYS A 33 -8.78 20.45 24.73
CA LYS A 33 -8.15 20.84 23.46
C LYS A 33 -7.04 19.89 23.08
N PHE A 34 -6.73 19.82 21.78
CA PHE A 34 -5.61 19.05 21.28
C PHE A 34 -4.36 19.91 21.23
N SER A 35 -3.21 19.32 21.60
CA SER A 35 -1.90 19.99 21.61
C SER A 35 -1.33 20.09 20.19
N CYS A 36 -2.06 20.74 19.27
CA CYS A 36 -1.59 20.94 17.89
C CYS A 36 -2.10 22.27 17.31
N ASP A 37 -1.24 22.93 16.54
CA ASP A 37 -1.65 24.05 15.69
C ASP A 37 -2.30 23.54 14.41
N PHE A 38 -3.18 24.34 13.83
CA PHE A 38 -3.84 24.04 12.55
C PHE A 38 -2.82 23.75 11.43
N ALA A 39 -1.69 24.46 11.43
CA ALA A 39 -0.61 24.27 10.46
C ALA A 39 -0.01 22.84 10.50
N HIS A 40 0.03 22.17 11.67
CA HIS A 40 0.46 20.79 11.79
C HIS A 40 -0.50 19.83 11.07
N LEU A 41 -1.81 20.07 11.22
CA LEU A 41 -2.82 19.26 10.53
C LEU A 41 -2.75 19.45 9.02
N VAL A 42 -2.53 20.70 8.55
CA VAL A 42 -2.34 21.01 7.13
C VAL A 42 -1.11 20.31 6.57
N GLU A 43 0.02 20.37 7.27
CA GLU A 43 1.25 19.72 6.81
C GLU A 43 1.09 18.20 6.76
N LEU A 44 0.48 17.60 7.77
CA LEU A 44 0.21 16.16 7.79
C LEU A 44 -0.74 15.74 6.66
N SER A 45 -1.76 16.55 6.36
CA SER A 45 -2.66 16.35 5.22
C SER A 45 -1.93 16.37 3.88
N ARG A 46 -0.97 17.28 3.70
CA ARG A 46 -0.15 17.36 2.48
C ARG A 46 0.78 16.16 2.32
N MET A 47 1.36 15.67 3.41
CA MET A 47 2.16 14.43 3.41
C MET A 47 1.29 13.23 3.05
N ASP A 48 0.10 13.15 3.62
CA ASP A 48 -0.86 12.06 3.39
C ASP A 48 -1.33 11.98 1.93
N ILE A 49 -1.62 13.12 1.31
CA ILE A 49 -1.99 13.20 -0.12
C ILE A 49 -0.85 12.67 -0.99
N ALA A 50 0.41 13.05 -0.70
CA ALA A 50 1.56 12.57 -1.46
C ALA A 50 1.74 11.06 -1.30
N LEU A 51 1.64 10.54 -0.08
CA LEU A 51 1.72 9.11 0.22
C LEU A 51 0.58 8.33 -0.45
N SER A 52 -0.66 8.82 -0.37
CA SER A 52 -1.83 8.18 -0.96
C SER A 52 -1.75 8.09 -2.48
N ARG A 53 -1.23 9.10 -3.15
CA ARG A 53 -1.01 9.10 -4.61
C ARG A 53 -0.02 8.01 -5.02
N LEU A 54 1.13 7.96 -4.36
CA LEU A 54 2.11 6.90 -4.62
C LEU A 54 1.52 5.51 -4.33
N CYS A 55 0.83 5.34 -3.20
CA CYS A 55 0.19 4.07 -2.86
C CYS A 55 -0.81 3.63 -3.93
N LEU A 56 -1.63 4.54 -4.46
CA LEU A 56 -2.60 4.22 -5.50
C LEU A 56 -1.92 3.79 -6.80
N ASP A 57 -0.94 4.55 -7.26
CA ASP A 57 -0.16 4.25 -8.46
C ASP A 57 0.48 2.85 -8.37
N HIS A 58 1.16 2.58 -7.27
CA HIS A 58 1.79 1.27 -7.05
C HIS A 58 0.79 0.11 -6.93
N CYS A 59 -0.37 0.34 -6.33
CA CYS A 59 -1.42 -0.68 -6.26
C CYS A 59 -1.96 -1.03 -7.66
N LEU A 60 -2.17 -0.04 -8.52
CA LEU A 60 -2.62 -0.26 -9.91
C LEU A 60 -1.56 -1.00 -10.73
N ALA A 61 -0.29 -0.64 -10.56
CA ALA A 61 0.82 -1.32 -11.21
C ALA A 61 0.96 -2.80 -10.76
N ILE A 62 0.77 -3.08 -9.46
CA ILE A 62 0.74 -4.46 -8.94
C ILE A 62 -0.44 -5.24 -9.53
N GLU A 63 -1.61 -4.62 -9.61
CA GLU A 63 -2.80 -5.22 -10.22
C GLU A 63 -2.54 -5.61 -11.68
N HIS A 64 -1.92 -4.72 -12.44
CA HIS A 64 -1.50 -5.00 -13.83
C HIS A 64 -0.44 -6.11 -13.89
N ALA A 65 0.62 -6.01 -13.11
CA ALA A 65 1.71 -6.99 -13.10
C ALA A 65 1.22 -8.41 -12.73
N LEU A 66 0.22 -8.52 -11.84
CA LEU A 66 -0.39 -9.80 -11.49
C LEU A 66 -1.11 -10.45 -12.68
N LYS A 67 -1.84 -9.65 -13.48
CA LYS A 67 -2.47 -10.11 -14.72
C LYS A 67 -1.42 -10.61 -15.73
N VAL A 68 -0.37 -9.82 -15.93
CA VAL A 68 0.74 -10.17 -16.84
C VAL A 68 1.42 -11.46 -16.40
N TRP A 69 1.72 -11.58 -15.11
CA TRP A 69 2.35 -12.78 -14.55
C TRP A 69 1.49 -14.03 -14.78
N LEU A 70 0.19 -13.98 -14.44
CA LEU A 70 -0.68 -15.14 -14.58
C LEU A 70 -0.89 -15.51 -16.06
N ASN A 71 -1.00 -14.54 -16.96
CA ASN A 71 -1.06 -14.81 -18.39
C ASN A 71 0.22 -15.50 -18.90
N ALA A 72 1.40 -15.07 -18.47
CA ALA A 72 2.66 -15.70 -18.84
C ALA A 72 2.69 -17.17 -18.37
N GLN A 73 2.27 -17.43 -17.12
CA GLN A 73 2.22 -18.79 -16.60
C GLN A 73 1.26 -19.68 -17.42
N LEU A 74 0.10 -19.17 -17.81
CA LEU A 74 -0.86 -19.91 -18.62
C LEU A 74 -0.35 -20.22 -20.03
N MET A 75 0.42 -19.32 -20.62
CA MET A 75 1.05 -19.54 -21.93
C MET A 75 2.13 -20.63 -21.85
N GLU A 76 2.91 -20.66 -20.77
CA GLU A 76 3.96 -21.66 -20.54
C GLU A 76 3.41 -23.06 -20.26
N GLU A 77 2.24 -23.16 -19.60
CA GLU A 77 1.63 -24.45 -19.24
C GLU A 77 1.21 -25.27 -20.47
N ASN A 78 0.83 -24.64 -21.56
CA ASN A 78 0.30 -25.29 -22.77
C ASN A 78 -0.88 -26.25 -22.47
N ASP A 79 -1.68 -25.93 -21.45
CA ASP A 79 -2.86 -26.69 -21.01
C ASP A 79 -4.13 -25.87 -21.23
N PRO A 80 -4.91 -26.16 -22.27
CA PRO A 80 -6.13 -25.43 -22.59
C PRO A 80 -7.18 -25.41 -21.46
N GLY A 81 -7.17 -26.43 -20.60
CA GLY A 81 -8.11 -26.53 -19.48
C GLY A 81 -7.68 -25.81 -18.21
N MET A 82 -6.45 -25.28 -18.14
CA MET A 82 -5.92 -24.65 -16.93
C MET A 82 -6.72 -23.41 -16.53
N ALA A 83 -7.06 -22.56 -17.48
CA ALA A 83 -7.84 -21.35 -17.24
C ALA A 83 -9.20 -21.66 -16.59
N ASP A 84 -9.92 -22.67 -17.11
CA ASP A 84 -11.20 -23.09 -16.57
C ASP A 84 -11.08 -23.71 -15.16
N ARG A 85 -9.99 -24.45 -14.90
CA ARG A 85 -9.73 -24.99 -13.56
C ARG A 85 -9.47 -23.88 -12.55
N ILE A 86 -8.66 -22.89 -12.90
CA ILE A 86 -8.38 -21.74 -12.03
C ILE A 86 -9.66 -21.00 -11.67
N LEU A 87 -10.52 -20.79 -12.64
CA LEU A 87 -11.76 -20.08 -12.43
C LEU A 87 -12.72 -20.85 -11.53
N ARG A 88 -12.87 -22.15 -11.73
CA ARG A 88 -13.67 -23.01 -10.85
C ARG A 88 -13.14 -23.05 -9.43
N GLU A 89 -11.83 -23.24 -9.27
CA GLU A 89 -11.17 -23.31 -7.98
C GLU A 89 -11.26 -21.99 -7.21
N SER A 90 -11.15 -20.87 -7.92
CA SER A 90 -11.17 -19.55 -7.31
C SER A 90 -12.53 -19.15 -6.70
N GLY A 91 -13.60 -19.85 -7.03
CA GLY A 91 -14.94 -19.46 -6.66
C GLY A 91 -15.36 -18.08 -7.19
N VAL A 92 -14.65 -17.58 -8.20
CA VAL A 92 -15.05 -16.36 -8.91
C VAL A 92 -16.24 -16.71 -9.77
N SER A 93 -17.41 -16.12 -9.46
CA SER A 93 -18.64 -16.43 -10.16
C SER A 93 -18.57 -16.10 -11.65
N TRP A 94 -18.91 -17.08 -12.47
CA TRP A 94 -18.95 -16.97 -13.93
C TRP A 94 -20.28 -16.44 -14.47
N HIS A 95 -21.31 -16.42 -13.65
CA HIS A 95 -22.62 -16.04 -14.12
C HIS A 95 -22.60 -14.54 -14.45
N ALA A 96 -22.80 -14.24 -15.72
CA ALA A 96 -22.91 -12.88 -16.25
C ALA A 96 -23.93 -12.03 -15.48
N GLU A 97 -24.94 -12.67 -14.91
CA GLU A 97 -25.98 -12.07 -14.07
C GLU A 97 -25.48 -11.55 -12.72
N GLN A 98 -24.35 -12.07 -12.23
CA GLN A 98 -23.76 -11.67 -10.93
C GLN A 98 -22.57 -10.72 -11.09
N MET A 99 -22.09 -10.49 -12.29
CA MET A 99 -21.14 -9.44 -12.53
C MET A 99 -21.86 -8.10 -12.44
N PRO A 100 -21.47 -7.20 -11.54
CA PRO A 100 -21.93 -5.83 -11.66
C PRO A 100 -21.50 -5.35 -13.04
N VAL A 101 -22.47 -5.18 -13.93
CA VAL A 101 -22.24 -4.52 -15.23
C VAL A 101 -21.84 -3.10 -14.85
N PRO A 102 -20.55 -2.72 -14.96
CA PRO A 102 -20.21 -1.35 -14.72
C PRO A 102 -20.92 -0.57 -15.82
N SER A 103 -21.72 0.41 -15.45
CA SER A 103 -22.18 1.45 -16.37
C SER A 103 -20.98 2.32 -16.75
N ASN A 104 -19.97 1.68 -17.30
CA ASN A 104 -18.70 2.29 -17.63
C ASN A 104 -18.52 2.20 -19.16
N PRO A 105 -18.62 3.35 -19.86
CA PRO A 105 -18.50 3.37 -21.33
C PRO A 105 -17.22 2.73 -21.85
N TYR A 106 -16.13 2.75 -21.07
CA TYR A 106 -14.84 2.18 -21.49
C TYR A 106 -14.79 0.65 -21.51
N VAL A 107 -15.77 -0.03 -20.93
CA VAL A 107 -15.87 -1.50 -20.92
C VAL A 107 -17.14 -2.01 -21.59
N GLU A 108 -18.00 -1.11 -22.09
CA GLU A 108 -19.27 -1.47 -22.71
C GLU A 108 -19.07 -2.30 -23.96
N ASP A 109 -18.16 -1.89 -24.84
CA ASP A 109 -17.81 -2.63 -26.05
C ASP A 109 -17.31 -4.04 -25.73
N LEU A 110 -16.46 -4.17 -24.69
CA LEU A 110 -15.97 -5.45 -24.24
C LEU A 110 -17.13 -6.35 -23.77
N LEU A 111 -18.06 -5.81 -22.98
CA LEU A 111 -19.23 -6.55 -22.50
C LEU A 111 -20.14 -7.00 -23.64
N GLN A 112 -20.34 -6.17 -24.64
CA GLN A 112 -21.14 -6.52 -25.83
C GLN A 112 -20.49 -7.65 -26.64
N HIS A 113 -19.16 -7.65 -26.79
CA HIS A 113 -18.44 -8.67 -27.54
C HIS A 113 -18.27 -10.00 -26.78
N CYS A 114 -18.26 -9.97 -25.44
CA CYS A 114 -18.12 -11.18 -24.63
C CYS A 114 -19.33 -12.11 -24.67
N GLY A 115 -20.52 -11.64 -25.03
CA GLY A 115 -21.77 -12.43 -25.00
C GLY A 115 -22.01 -13.07 -23.62
N THR A 116 -22.44 -14.33 -23.62
CA THR A 116 -22.64 -15.16 -22.42
C THR A 116 -21.37 -15.89 -21.98
N ASP A 117 -20.44 -16.10 -22.92
CA ASP A 117 -19.19 -16.81 -22.62
C ASP A 117 -18.16 -15.88 -21.96
N ARG A 118 -17.62 -16.32 -20.85
CA ARG A 118 -16.63 -15.57 -20.08
C ARG A 118 -15.35 -16.38 -20.02
N PHE A 119 -14.33 -15.87 -20.69
CA PHE A 119 -12.97 -16.41 -20.61
C PHE A 119 -12.17 -15.70 -19.53
N LEU A 120 -11.07 -16.30 -19.09
CA LEU A 120 -10.22 -15.76 -18.03
C LEU A 120 -9.76 -14.31 -18.31
N TRP A 121 -9.42 -13.98 -19.56
CA TRP A 121 -8.98 -12.62 -19.93
C TRP A 121 -10.09 -11.56 -19.80
N HIS A 122 -11.37 -11.91 -19.85
CA HIS A 122 -12.44 -10.98 -19.54
C HIS A 122 -12.40 -10.54 -18.06
N TRP A 123 -11.91 -11.40 -17.17
CA TRP A 123 -11.74 -11.09 -15.77
C TRP A 123 -10.63 -10.10 -15.50
N TRP A 124 -9.66 -9.97 -16.42
CA TRP A 124 -8.64 -8.94 -16.31
C TRP A 124 -9.22 -7.54 -16.40
N GLU A 125 -10.22 -7.35 -17.21
CA GLU A 125 -10.85 -6.05 -17.45
C GLU A 125 -12.08 -5.81 -16.54
N LEU A 126 -12.84 -6.83 -16.26
CA LEU A 126 -14.11 -6.74 -15.54
C LEU A 126 -13.98 -7.09 -14.04
N GLY A 127 -12.97 -7.87 -13.68
CA GLY A 127 -12.78 -8.38 -12.33
C GLY A 127 -12.20 -7.35 -11.36
N THR A 128 -12.51 -7.52 -10.08
CA THR A 128 -11.92 -6.72 -9.01
C THR A 128 -10.52 -7.22 -8.68
N PHE A 129 -9.70 -6.38 -8.05
CA PHE A 129 -8.40 -6.83 -7.52
C PHE A 129 -8.52 -8.04 -6.57
N ALA A 130 -9.63 -8.13 -5.82
CA ALA A 130 -9.91 -9.31 -4.98
C ALA A 130 -10.08 -10.59 -5.79
N SER A 131 -10.76 -10.52 -6.94
CA SER A 131 -10.93 -11.65 -7.85
C SER A 131 -9.60 -12.10 -8.43
N GLN A 132 -8.77 -11.15 -8.87
CA GLN A 132 -7.45 -11.41 -9.43
C GLN A 132 -6.49 -12.05 -8.41
N ALA A 133 -6.50 -11.59 -7.16
CA ALA A 133 -5.73 -12.21 -6.09
C ALA A 133 -6.18 -13.66 -5.83
N ARG A 134 -7.49 -13.95 -5.90
CA ARG A 134 -7.99 -15.33 -5.79
C ARG A 134 -7.56 -16.21 -6.97
N LEU A 135 -7.56 -15.69 -8.19
CA LEU A 135 -7.08 -16.40 -9.37
C LEU A 135 -5.59 -16.78 -9.21
N TYR A 136 -4.77 -15.87 -8.68
CA TYR A 136 -3.37 -16.14 -8.35
C TYR A 136 -3.24 -17.30 -7.34
N SER A 137 -3.96 -17.23 -6.22
CA SER A 137 -3.90 -18.27 -5.17
C SER A 137 -4.36 -19.61 -5.72
N SER A 138 -5.44 -19.64 -6.52
CA SER A 138 -5.95 -20.86 -7.13
C SER A 138 -4.96 -21.48 -8.13
N TYR A 139 -4.30 -20.67 -8.95
CA TYR A 139 -3.24 -21.18 -9.84
C TYR A 139 -2.13 -21.86 -9.03
N CYS A 140 -1.59 -21.20 -8.00
CA CYS A 140 -0.56 -21.77 -7.16
C CYS A 140 -1.02 -23.09 -6.49
N HIS A 141 -2.25 -23.11 -5.98
CA HIS A 141 -2.83 -24.30 -5.34
C HIS A 141 -2.98 -25.48 -6.33
N ILE A 142 -3.52 -25.25 -7.53
CA ILE A 142 -3.64 -26.28 -8.58
C ILE A 142 -2.27 -26.85 -8.96
N LYS A 143 -1.23 -26.02 -8.94
CA LYS A 143 0.17 -26.42 -9.20
C LYS A 143 0.83 -27.12 -8.02
N GLY A 144 0.17 -27.25 -6.87
CA GLY A 144 0.77 -27.77 -5.64
C GLY A 144 1.90 -26.89 -5.11
N GLN A 145 1.90 -25.59 -5.42
CA GLN A 145 2.89 -24.62 -5.00
C GLN A 145 2.36 -23.74 -3.87
N GLU A 146 3.26 -23.27 -3.01
CA GLU A 146 2.91 -22.19 -2.06
C GLU A 146 2.53 -20.93 -2.83
N ALA A 147 1.56 -20.19 -2.30
CA ALA A 147 1.16 -18.87 -2.83
C ALA A 147 1.83 -17.74 -2.02
N PRO A 148 3.13 -17.45 -2.23
CA PRO A 148 3.92 -16.58 -1.34
C PRO A 148 3.44 -15.13 -1.31
N LEU A 149 2.65 -14.71 -2.31
CA LEU A 149 2.12 -13.34 -2.40
C LEU A 149 0.67 -13.23 -1.88
N GLU A 150 -0.03 -14.31 -1.58
CA GLU A 150 -1.44 -14.28 -1.21
C GLU A 150 -1.73 -13.32 -0.06
N HIS A 151 -1.01 -13.47 1.05
CA HIS A 151 -1.17 -12.59 2.20
C HIS A 151 -0.78 -11.13 1.89
N LEU A 152 0.26 -10.93 1.09
CA LEU A 152 0.71 -9.59 0.68
C LEU A 152 -0.34 -8.91 -0.21
N LEU A 153 -0.90 -9.63 -1.17
CA LEU A 153 -1.96 -9.13 -2.06
C LEU A 153 -3.23 -8.74 -1.27
N PHE A 154 -3.55 -9.47 -0.20
CA PHE A 154 -4.64 -9.09 0.70
C PHE A 154 -4.39 -7.74 1.39
N ILE A 155 -3.16 -7.49 1.86
CA ILE A 155 -2.78 -6.21 2.48
C ILE A 155 -2.80 -5.09 1.44
N VAL A 156 -2.22 -5.31 0.25
CA VAL A 156 -2.22 -4.35 -0.86
C VAL A 156 -3.65 -3.99 -1.27
N ARG A 157 -4.56 -4.97 -1.36
CA ARG A 157 -5.98 -4.75 -1.65
C ARG A 157 -6.64 -3.82 -0.63
N LYS A 158 -6.40 -4.05 0.68
CA LYS A 158 -6.93 -3.17 1.73
C LYS A 158 -6.40 -1.75 1.61
N LEU A 159 -5.10 -1.60 1.33
CA LEU A 159 -4.49 -0.29 1.11
C LEU A 159 -5.06 0.40 -0.13
N ARG A 160 -5.17 -0.33 -1.26
CA ARG A 160 -5.78 0.17 -2.50
C ARG A 160 -7.18 0.69 -2.26
N ASN A 161 -8.03 -0.06 -1.56
CA ASN A 161 -9.38 0.37 -1.25
C ASN A 161 -9.40 1.63 -0.37
N ALA A 162 -8.53 1.68 0.66
CA ALA A 162 -8.42 2.86 1.51
C ALA A 162 -8.07 4.12 0.70
N VAL A 163 -7.05 4.05 -0.17
CA VAL A 163 -6.61 5.22 -0.95
C VAL A 163 -7.61 5.60 -2.03
N SER A 164 -8.29 4.63 -2.67
CA SER A 164 -9.34 4.89 -3.67
C SER A 164 -10.55 5.61 -3.08
N HIS A 165 -10.88 5.33 -1.82
CA HIS A 165 -11.95 6.00 -1.09
C HIS A 165 -11.48 7.29 -0.39
N GLY A 166 -10.25 7.73 -0.61
CA GLY A 166 -9.71 8.96 -0.03
C GLY A 166 -9.52 8.90 1.49
N SER A 167 -9.30 7.70 2.05
CA SER A 167 -9.02 7.54 3.49
C SER A 167 -7.72 8.24 3.87
N CYS A 168 -7.70 8.84 5.07
CA CYS A 168 -6.51 9.51 5.61
C CYS A 168 -5.56 8.47 6.23
N LEU A 169 -4.50 8.10 5.51
CA LEU A 169 -3.55 7.08 5.94
C LEU A 169 -2.75 7.48 7.19
N LEU A 170 -2.46 8.77 7.33
CA LEU A 170 -1.71 9.33 8.47
C LEU A 170 -2.60 9.87 9.59
N SER A 171 -3.92 9.66 9.56
CA SER A 171 -4.83 10.20 10.57
C SER A 171 -4.63 9.61 11.97
N LYS A 172 -4.08 8.40 12.05
CA LYS A 172 -3.82 7.67 13.29
C LYS A 172 -2.55 6.83 13.14
N VAL A 173 -1.38 7.45 13.18
CA VAL A 173 -0.09 6.76 12.96
C VAL A 173 0.26 5.72 14.02
N HIS A 174 -0.44 5.71 15.16
CA HIS A 174 -0.22 4.78 16.26
C HIS A 174 -1.04 3.49 16.15
N ILE A 175 -1.99 3.38 15.19
CA ILE A 175 -2.79 2.17 15.03
C ILE A 175 -1.86 0.99 14.77
N PRO A 176 -1.98 -0.09 15.57
CA PRO A 176 -1.22 -1.31 15.32
C PRO A 176 -1.67 -1.97 14.01
N ALA A 177 -0.73 -2.61 13.33
CA ALA A 177 -1.06 -3.47 12.22
C ALA A 177 -1.92 -4.64 12.74
N PRO A 178 -3.09 -4.91 12.13
CA PRO A 178 -3.85 -6.09 12.46
C PRO A 178 -3.05 -7.31 12.02
N VAL A 179 -2.88 -8.25 12.92
CA VAL A 179 -2.20 -9.49 12.64
C VAL A 179 -3.28 -10.56 12.49
N HIS A 180 -3.57 -10.93 11.26
CA HIS A 180 -4.43 -12.07 10.97
C HIS A 180 -3.58 -13.28 10.62
N ALA A 181 -3.72 -14.36 11.36
CA ALA A 181 -3.27 -15.66 10.88
C ALA A 181 -4.10 -16.03 9.66
N ALA A 182 -3.46 -16.56 8.63
CA ALA A 182 -4.17 -17.07 7.46
C ALA A 182 -5.22 -18.10 7.94
N GLY A 183 -6.50 -17.81 7.69
CA GLY A 183 -7.60 -18.74 7.95
C GLY A 183 -8.17 -18.79 9.36
N THR A 184 -7.78 -17.91 10.29
CA THR A 184 -8.37 -17.82 11.64
C THR A 184 -8.73 -16.37 12.00
N ASP A 185 -9.85 -16.21 12.72
CA ASP A 185 -10.23 -14.90 13.31
C ASP A 185 -9.38 -14.53 14.54
N GLN A 186 -8.35 -15.32 14.87
CA GLN A 186 -7.48 -15.05 16.00
C GLN A 186 -6.36 -14.07 15.60
N GLU A 187 -6.27 -12.97 16.34
CA GLU A 187 -5.16 -12.04 16.28
C GLU A 187 -3.88 -12.76 16.71
N THR A 188 -2.96 -12.96 15.77
CA THR A 188 -1.63 -13.46 16.08
C THR A 188 -0.66 -12.32 16.35
N PRO A 189 0.37 -12.50 17.19
CA PRO A 189 1.35 -11.44 17.40
C PRO A 189 2.10 -11.17 16.11
N PHE A 190 1.99 -9.94 15.62
CA PHE A 190 2.78 -9.30 14.58
C PHE A 190 3.28 -10.19 13.43
N ASP A 191 2.87 -9.91 12.20
CA ASP A 191 3.31 -10.64 11.01
C ASP A 191 4.84 -10.59 10.84
N ASN A 192 5.50 -11.63 11.32
CA ASN A 192 6.95 -11.80 11.20
C ASN A 192 7.41 -11.83 9.73
N GLN A 193 6.54 -12.20 8.79
CA GLN A 193 6.88 -12.25 7.37
C GLN A 193 7.04 -10.84 6.83
N VAL A 194 6.08 -9.94 7.05
CA VAL A 194 6.17 -8.54 6.60
C VAL A 194 7.35 -7.82 7.26
N LEU A 195 7.61 -8.10 8.55
CA LEU A 195 8.80 -7.58 9.21
C LEU A 195 10.09 -8.03 8.52
N ARG A 196 10.21 -9.34 8.20
CA ARG A 196 11.39 -9.89 7.53
C ARG A 196 11.59 -9.25 6.16
N GLN A 197 10.53 -9.12 5.38
CA GLN A 197 10.55 -8.53 4.05
C GLN A 197 10.93 -7.05 4.10
N GLY A 198 10.34 -6.30 5.02
CA GLY A 198 10.66 -4.89 5.19
C GLY A 198 12.08 -4.65 5.70
N MET A 199 12.59 -5.47 6.63
CA MET A 199 13.98 -5.40 7.07
C MET A 199 14.94 -5.74 5.93
N TRP A 200 14.59 -6.73 5.11
CA TRP A 200 15.35 -7.06 3.91
C TRP A 200 15.40 -5.89 2.92
N LEU A 201 14.29 -5.19 2.67
CA LEU A 201 14.27 -3.96 1.87
C LEU A 201 15.31 -2.95 2.36
N CYS A 202 15.39 -2.77 3.68
CA CYS A 202 16.32 -1.82 4.30
C CYS A 202 17.76 -2.36 4.46
N GLY A 203 18.10 -3.49 3.82
CA GLY A 203 19.44 -4.11 3.94
C GLY A 203 19.78 -4.61 5.36
N ARG A 204 18.77 -4.84 6.21
CA ARG A 204 18.95 -5.23 7.61
C ARG A 204 18.65 -6.72 7.82
N ASN A 205 19.44 -7.37 8.66
CA ASN A 205 19.20 -8.77 9.01
C ASN A 205 17.97 -8.91 9.91
N PRO A 206 16.87 -9.54 9.44
CA PRO A 206 15.63 -9.69 10.20
C PRO A 206 15.75 -10.65 11.40
N ALA A 207 16.76 -11.52 11.43
CA ALA A 207 17.00 -12.44 12.55
C ALA A 207 17.63 -11.72 13.76
N SER A 208 18.27 -10.56 13.56
CA SER A 208 18.94 -9.83 14.62
C SER A 208 17.96 -9.24 15.64
N LYS A 209 18.15 -9.61 16.93
CA LYS A 209 17.35 -9.04 18.04
C LYS A 209 17.53 -7.53 18.16
N SER A 210 18.73 -6.98 17.87
CA SER A 210 19.00 -5.54 17.91
C SER A 210 18.21 -4.79 16.85
N VAL A 211 18.13 -5.33 15.65
CA VAL A 211 17.34 -4.76 14.53
C VAL A 211 15.85 -4.73 14.88
N ARG A 212 15.30 -5.81 15.45
CA ARG A 212 13.89 -5.84 15.87
C ARG A 212 13.56 -4.85 16.99
N LYS A 213 14.52 -4.57 17.88
CA LYS A 213 14.38 -3.58 18.96
C LYS A 213 14.66 -2.15 18.51
N SER A 214 15.16 -1.94 17.30
CA SER A 214 15.44 -0.60 16.73
C SER A 214 14.16 0.23 16.58
N SER A 215 14.32 1.52 16.34
CA SER A 215 13.20 2.45 16.06
C SER A 215 12.39 1.97 14.85
N LEU A 216 13.08 1.55 13.78
CA LEU A 216 12.45 1.00 12.58
C LEU A 216 11.67 -0.28 12.92
N GLY A 217 12.28 -1.25 13.63
CA GLY A 217 11.62 -2.49 14.02
C GLY A 217 10.36 -2.29 14.84
N LYS A 218 10.36 -1.31 15.75
CA LYS A 218 9.16 -0.90 16.49
C LYS A 218 8.10 -0.25 15.60
N SER A 219 8.54 0.52 14.60
CA SER A 219 7.64 1.21 13.68
C SER A 219 6.90 0.26 12.73
N TYR A 220 7.45 -0.91 12.42
CA TYR A 220 6.77 -1.95 11.64
C TYR A 220 5.47 -2.47 12.27
N LYS A 221 5.31 -2.30 13.59
CA LYS A 221 4.05 -2.63 14.28
C LYS A 221 2.91 -1.65 13.97
N LYS A 222 3.19 -0.55 13.28
CA LYS A 222 2.20 0.45 12.90
C LYS A 222 1.60 0.11 11.55
N LEU A 223 0.29 0.19 11.44
CA LEU A 223 -0.47 -0.18 10.25
C LEU A 223 0.07 0.44 8.96
N ILE A 224 0.32 1.75 8.97
CA ILE A 224 0.78 2.44 7.76
C ILE A 224 2.19 2.01 7.34
N VAL A 225 3.11 1.80 8.29
CA VAL A 225 4.48 1.35 8.00
C VAL A 225 4.47 -0.08 7.47
N HIS A 226 3.68 -0.94 8.08
CA HIS A 226 3.46 -2.32 7.65
C HIS A 226 2.90 -2.38 6.22
N ASN A 227 1.83 -1.64 5.94
CA ASN A 227 1.17 -1.65 4.63
C ASN A 227 2.06 -1.04 3.53
N TYR A 228 2.76 0.04 3.82
CA TYR A 228 3.69 0.68 2.87
C TYR A 228 4.87 -0.22 2.53
N SER A 229 5.47 -0.86 3.54
CA SER A 229 6.53 -1.85 3.32
C SER A 229 6.06 -3.03 2.47
N THR A 230 4.86 -3.55 2.76
CA THR A 230 4.26 -4.63 1.98
C THR A 230 4.03 -4.21 0.53
N LEU A 231 3.53 -3.00 0.30
CA LEU A 231 3.32 -2.46 -1.04
C LEU A 231 4.61 -2.44 -1.86
N LEU A 232 5.68 -1.84 -1.33
CA LEU A 232 6.96 -1.72 -2.04
C LEU A 232 7.62 -3.10 -2.26
N TYR A 233 7.54 -3.99 -1.28
CA TYR A 233 8.04 -5.35 -1.45
C TYR A 233 7.27 -6.12 -2.53
N THR A 234 5.95 -6.05 -2.53
CA THR A 234 5.09 -6.72 -3.52
C THR A 234 5.34 -6.17 -4.92
N TYR A 235 5.51 -4.84 -5.05
CA TYR A 235 5.87 -4.19 -6.30
C TYR A 235 7.18 -4.75 -6.87
N LEU A 236 8.23 -4.80 -6.04
CA LEU A 236 9.54 -5.33 -6.43
C LEU A 236 9.49 -6.82 -6.84
N ARG A 237 8.57 -7.59 -6.26
CA ARG A 237 8.41 -9.02 -6.56
C ARG A 237 7.65 -9.32 -7.84
N LEU A 238 6.69 -8.47 -8.21
CA LEU A 238 5.79 -8.71 -9.34
C LEU A 238 6.16 -7.90 -10.60
N VAL A 239 6.64 -6.68 -10.44
CA VAL A 239 6.93 -5.81 -11.57
C VAL A 239 8.30 -6.15 -12.13
N ASN A 240 8.34 -6.53 -13.41
CA ASN A 240 9.57 -6.89 -14.12
C ASN A 240 9.99 -5.85 -15.17
N SER A 241 9.10 -4.92 -15.54
CA SER A 241 9.41 -3.85 -16.48
C SER A 241 10.43 -2.86 -15.91
N GLU A 242 11.55 -2.70 -16.56
CA GLU A 242 12.61 -1.75 -16.19
C GLU A 242 12.08 -0.32 -16.08
N GLY A 243 11.38 0.16 -17.10
CA GLY A 243 10.81 1.50 -17.10
C GLY A 243 9.79 1.73 -15.97
N MET A 244 8.99 0.72 -15.58
CA MET A 244 8.09 0.82 -14.43
C MET A 244 8.87 0.86 -13.11
N LEU A 245 9.96 0.11 -12.98
CA LEU A 245 10.80 0.13 -11.79
C LEU A 245 11.54 1.47 -11.65
N GLU A 246 12.08 2.01 -12.73
CA GLU A 246 12.71 3.34 -12.76
C GLU A 246 11.72 4.44 -12.38
N HIS A 247 10.51 4.43 -12.96
CA HIS A 247 9.44 5.35 -12.61
C HIS A 247 9.09 5.25 -11.13
N SER A 248 8.94 4.04 -10.60
CA SER A 248 8.67 3.80 -9.19
C SER A 248 9.76 4.37 -8.28
N VAL A 249 11.03 4.18 -8.60
CA VAL A 249 12.17 4.77 -7.87
C VAL A 249 12.09 6.29 -7.86
N HIS A 250 11.77 6.90 -9.00
CA HIS A 250 11.61 8.35 -9.10
C HIS A 250 10.48 8.86 -8.16
N GLU A 251 9.31 8.24 -8.21
CA GLU A 251 8.17 8.66 -7.39
C GLU A 251 8.41 8.39 -5.88
N VAL A 252 9.08 7.30 -5.51
CA VAL A 252 9.46 7.03 -4.12
C VAL A 252 10.46 8.08 -3.61
N ARG A 253 11.47 8.45 -4.39
CA ARG A 253 12.40 9.53 -4.03
C ARG A 253 11.71 10.87 -3.86
N LYS A 254 10.77 11.20 -4.75
CA LYS A 254 9.95 12.41 -4.68
C LYS A 254 9.07 12.42 -3.42
N LEU A 255 8.46 11.29 -3.08
CA LEU A 255 7.74 11.14 -1.81
C LEU A 255 8.67 11.36 -0.61
N ASN A 256 9.83 10.70 -0.58
CA ASN A 256 10.80 10.84 0.52
C ASN A 256 11.24 12.30 0.70
N ALA A 257 11.53 13.01 -0.40
CA ALA A 257 11.84 14.42 -0.37
C ALA A 257 10.68 15.25 0.23
N ARG A 258 9.42 14.95 -0.19
CA ARG A 258 8.23 15.61 0.34
C ARG A 258 8.01 15.35 1.84
N LEU A 259 8.19 14.11 2.28
CA LEU A 259 8.03 13.72 3.67
C LEU A 259 9.08 14.36 4.59
N ASN A 260 10.31 14.52 4.11
CA ASN A 260 11.40 15.10 4.89
C ASN A 260 11.42 16.65 4.85
N LYS A 261 10.81 17.29 3.84
CA LYS A 261 10.94 18.75 3.57
C LYS A 261 10.73 19.64 4.81
N ASN A 262 9.73 19.35 5.63
CA ASN A 262 9.38 20.14 6.80
C ASN A 262 9.30 19.29 8.08
N LEU A 263 9.82 18.06 8.03
CA LEU A 263 9.65 17.11 9.12
C LEU A 263 10.20 17.60 10.45
N ASP A 264 11.42 18.14 10.42
CA ASP A 264 12.09 18.64 11.64
C ASP A 264 11.41 19.92 12.16
N ASN A 265 10.90 20.77 11.27
CA ASN A 265 10.22 22.01 11.65
C ASN A 265 8.89 21.77 12.35
N TYR A 266 8.13 20.76 11.90
CA TYR A 266 6.79 20.47 12.45
C TYR A 266 6.79 19.39 13.51
N TYR A 267 7.73 18.43 13.44
CA TYR A 267 7.68 17.22 14.27
C TYR A 267 9.03 16.87 14.92
N GLY A 268 10.11 17.60 14.61
CA GLY A 268 11.47 17.38 15.13
C GLY A 268 11.69 17.88 16.56
N ARG A 269 12.89 17.61 17.08
CA ARG A 269 13.34 18.10 18.38
C ARG A 269 14.01 19.46 18.21
N GLY A 270 13.39 20.51 18.66
CA GLY A 270 14.01 21.85 18.78
C GLY A 270 13.38 22.88 17.84
N HIS A 271 13.20 24.02 18.39
CA HIS A 271 12.65 25.31 17.96
C HIS A 271 11.15 25.50 18.25
N ASN A 272 10.88 26.36 19.24
CA ASN A 272 9.63 27.08 19.51
C ASN A 272 8.30 26.32 19.42
N MET A 273 8.33 25.00 19.54
CA MET A 273 7.11 24.20 19.62
C MET A 273 6.61 24.18 21.05
N PRO A 274 5.29 24.27 21.28
CA PRO A 274 4.73 23.93 22.57
C PRO A 274 5.23 22.53 22.95
N THR A 275 5.64 22.37 24.15
CA THR A 275 6.45 21.37 24.84
C THR A 275 6.17 19.89 24.59
N GLU A 276 5.24 19.54 23.70
CA GLU A 276 4.87 18.17 23.38
C GLU A 276 4.98 17.89 21.87
N GLN A 277 6.23 17.69 21.45
CA GLN A 277 6.53 17.08 20.16
C GLN A 277 5.81 15.75 20.04
N ASN A 278 5.24 15.45 18.86
CA ASN A 278 4.68 14.14 18.62
C ASN A 278 5.74 13.18 18.04
N PRO A 279 6.51 12.49 18.92
CA PRO A 279 7.58 11.61 18.50
C PRO A 279 7.08 10.44 17.64
N GLU A 280 5.79 10.14 17.71
CA GLU A 280 5.20 9.05 16.95
C GLU A 280 5.02 9.39 15.47
N ILE A 281 4.60 10.61 15.13
CA ILE A 281 4.55 11.08 13.74
C ILE A 281 5.96 11.08 13.17
N TYR A 282 6.92 11.72 13.88
CA TYR A 282 8.30 11.81 13.43
C TYR A 282 8.91 10.43 13.15
N ARG A 283 8.79 9.49 14.09
CA ARG A 283 9.31 8.13 13.92
C ARG A 283 8.63 7.39 12.78
N THR A 284 7.32 7.59 12.59
CA THR A 284 6.57 6.96 11.50
C THR A 284 7.06 7.46 10.16
N ILE A 285 7.19 8.77 9.99
CA ILE A 285 7.68 9.37 8.74
C ILE A 285 9.12 8.93 8.45
N LYS A 286 10.01 8.94 9.45
CA LYS A 286 11.39 8.42 9.29
C LYS A 286 11.41 6.95 8.88
N ALA A 287 10.53 6.11 9.43
CA ALA A 287 10.43 4.73 9.02
C ALA A 287 9.96 4.58 7.57
N LEU A 288 8.95 5.35 7.13
CA LEU A 288 8.50 5.34 5.74
C LEU A 288 9.61 5.76 4.77
N THR A 289 10.37 6.82 5.11
CA THR A 289 11.48 7.28 4.26
C THR A 289 12.63 6.27 4.21
N GLU A 290 13.00 5.64 5.34
CA GLU A 290 14.03 4.60 5.38
C GLU A 290 13.64 3.37 4.55
N ILE A 291 12.38 2.95 4.58
CA ILE A 291 11.86 1.86 3.75
C ILE A 291 11.90 2.24 2.27
N GLY A 292 11.50 3.46 1.92
CA GLY A 292 11.56 3.97 0.55
C GLY A 292 12.99 4.01 0.01
N GLU A 293 13.97 4.46 0.80
CA GLU A 293 15.39 4.44 0.44
C GLU A 293 15.90 3.03 0.20
N GLY A 294 15.57 2.11 1.13
CA GLY A 294 15.94 0.71 1.00
C GLY A 294 15.34 0.06 -0.26
N TYR A 295 14.08 0.36 -0.57
CA TYR A 295 13.45 -0.08 -1.82
C TYR A 295 14.20 0.42 -3.06
N CYS A 296 14.51 1.72 -3.11
CA CYS A 296 15.25 2.29 -4.25
C CYS A 296 16.63 1.62 -4.41
N GLN A 297 17.31 1.32 -3.31
CA GLN A 297 18.57 0.59 -3.36
C GLN A 297 18.39 -0.82 -3.93
N ARG A 298 17.37 -1.58 -3.52
CA ARG A 298 17.10 -2.94 -4.02
C ARG A 298 16.75 -2.96 -5.51
N VAL A 299 16.03 -1.96 -6.00
CA VAL A 299 15.77 -1.82 -7.44
C VAL A 299 17.09 -1.61 -8.20
N ASN A 300 17.95 -0.69 -7.73
CA ASN A 300 19.24 -0.45 -8.36
C ASN A 300 20.16 -1.69 -8.34
N GLU A 301 20.18 -2.45 -7.23
CA GLU A 301 20.94 -3.70 -7.13
C GLU A 301 20.46 -4.76 -8.15
N ARG A 302 19.14 -4.82 -8.40
CA ARG A 302 18.55 -5.71 -9.40
C ARG A 302 19.05 -5.40 -10.82
N PHE A 303 19.21 -4.13 -11.17
CA PHE A 303 19.76 -3.72 -12.48
C PHE A 303 21.28 -3.91 -12.56
N ALA A 304 22.00 -3.79 -11.45
CA ALA A 304 23.47 -3.98 -11.44
C ALA A 304 23.90 -5.45 -11.59
N VAL A 305 22.99 -6.40 -11.40
CA VAL A 305 23.26 -7.86 -11.47
C VAL A 305 22.94 -8.44 -12.85
N LEU A 306 22.30 -7.68 -13.75
CA LEU A 306 22.09 -8.09 -15.14
C LEU A 306 23.36 -7.71 -15.92
N PRO A 307 24.23 -8.66 -16.31
CA PRO A 307 25.28 -8.38 -17.29
C PRO A 307 24.64 -8.10 -18.64
N ASP A 308 25.24 -7.19 -19.39
CA ASP A 308 24.94 -6.87 -20.80
C ASP A 308 24.83 -8.10 -21.70
#